data_40d553b23fb52bd6284e9dd481dd6920
#
_entry.id   40d553b23fb52bd6284e9dd481dd6920
#
_cell.length_a   1.000
_cell.length_b   1.000
_cell.length_c   1.000
_cell.angle_alpha   90.00
_cell.angle_beta   90.00
_cell.angle_gamma   90.00
#
_symmetry.space_group_name_H-M   'P 1'
#
loop_
_entity.id
_entity.type
_entity.pdbx_description
1 polymer ?
#
loop_
_entity_poly.entity_id
_entity_poly.type
_entity_poly.pdbx_seq_one_letter_code
_entity_poly.pdbx_strand_id
1 'polypeptide(L)'
;MKIEQIGMAAFRQQAESGGVDEFVVQRFGGVYHLFAVNRRAGVSYFLQERRGDYKTWLSLDCAAAFLSGIGVSRFTVRFEDNKHAEKDDRGH
;
A
#
# COMPACT_ATOMS: atom_id res chain seq x y z
N MET A 1 -13.78 7.13 2.21
CA MET A 1 -12.64 6.94 3.13
C MET A 1 -11.62 8.01 2.89
N LYS A 2 -11.13 8.58 3.97
CA LYS A 2 -10.17 9.66 3.87
C LYS A 2 -8.79 9.12 3.54
N ILE A 3 -8.04 9.84 2.76
CA ILE A 3 -6.67 9.45 2.43
C ILE A 3 -5.71 10.44 3.05
N GLU A 4 -4.70 9.93 3.76
CA GLU A 4 -3.68 10.77 4.35
C GLU A 4 -2.30 10.25 3.97
N GLN A 5 -1.40 11.16 3.64
CA GLN A 5 0.00 10.80 3.42
C GLN A 5 0.74 11.02 4.72
N ILE A 6 1.49 10.03 5.16
CA ILE A 6 2.26 10.15 6.40
C ILE A 6 3.68 9.65 6.17
N GLY A 7 4.59 10.14 6.96
CA GLY A 7 5.99 9.74 6.84
C GLY A 7 6.27 8.40 7.50
N MET A 8 7.51 7.97 7.38
CA MET A 8 7.93 6.65 7.83
C MET A 8 7.67 6.40 9.32
N ALA A 9 8.01 7.35 10.16
CA ALA A 9 7.84 7.16 11.61
C ALA A 9 6.38 7.01 11.98
N ALA A 10 5.54 7.85 11.39
CA ALA A 10 4.11 7.79 11.66
C ALA A 10 3.50 6.52 11.10
N PHE A 11 3.98 6.07 9.94
CA PHE A 11 3.48 4.85 9.33
C PHE A 11 3.82 3.63 10.21
N ARG A 12 5.05 3.58 10.72
CA ARG A 12 5.44 2.53 11.63
C ARG A 12 4.62 2.54 12.89
N GLN A 13 4.33 3.72 13.38
CA GLN A 13 3.53 3.86 14.59
C GLN A 13 2.14 3.32 14.37
N GLN A 14 1.55 3.57 13.19
CA GLN A 14 0.26 3.00 12.86
C GLN A 14 0.34 1.47 12.81
N ALA A 15 1.40 0.94 12.24
CA ALA A 15 1.57 -0.50 12.15
C ALA A 15 1.67 -1.13 13.53
N GLU A 16 2.31 -0.45 14.47
CA GLU A 16 2.51 -0.99 15.81
C GLU A 16 1.31 -0.80 16.73
N SER A 17 0.44 0.14 16.41
CA SER A 17 -0.66 0.50 17.31
C SER A 17 -1.79 -0.50 17.34
N GLY A 18 -1.84 -1.39 16.34
CA GLY A 18 -2.93 -2.35 16.25
C GLY A 18 -4.20 -1.78 15.63
N GLY A 19 -4.15 -0.53 15.17
CA GLY A 19 -5.32 0.09 14.57
C GLY A 19 -5.49 -0.18 13.09
N VAL A 20 -4.52 -0.84 12.47
CA VAL A 20 -4.57 -1.09 11.04
C VAL A 20 -5.25 -2.42 10.79
N ASP A 21 -6.28 -2.40 9.97
CA ASP A 21 -7.01 -3.61 9.62
C ASP A 21 -6.35 -4.38 8.49
N GLU A 22 -5.69 -3.64 7.61
CA GLU A 22 -5.16 -4.25 6.40
C GLU A 22 -4.03 -3.40 5.84
N PHE A 23 -2.96 -4.06 5.43
CA PHE A 23 -1.90 -3.39 4.66
C PHE A 23 -2.11 -3.79 3.21
N VAL A 24 -2.03 -2.84 2.31
CA VAL A 24 -2.27 -3.08 0.89
C VAL A 24 -1.09 -2.57 0.09
N VAL A 25 -0.59 -3.42 -0.79
CA VAL A 25 0.40 -3.02 -1.77
C VAL A 25 -0.32 -3.00 -3.10
N GLN A 26 -0.38 -1.83 -3.71
CA GLN A 26 -1.13 -1.67 -4.95
C GLN A 26 -0.22 -1.26 -6.09
N ARG A 27 -0.29 -1.99 -7.19
CA ARG A 27 0.44 -1.65 -8.38
C ARG A 27 -0.33 -0.60 -9.15
N PHE A 28 0.34 0.48 -9.52
CA PHE A 28 -0.28 1.50 -10.30
C PHE A 28 0.81 2.23 -11.07
N GLY A 29 0.64 2.34 -12.39
CA GLY A 29 1.62 3.05 -13.20
C GLY A 29 2.98 2.38 -13.23
N GLY A 30 3.03 1.08 -13.10
CA GLY A 30 4.29 0.34 -13.18
C GLY A 30 5.09 0.30 -11.89
N VAL A 31 4.58 0.92 -10.83
CA VAL A 31 5.25 0.90 -9.53
C VAL A 31 4.25 0.45 -8.47
N TYR A 32 4.77 0.14 -7.29
CA TYR A 32 3.94 -0.35 -6.19
C TYR A 32 3.85 0.71 -5.10
N HIS A 33 2.62 0.96 -4.68
CA HIS A 33 2.32 1.88 -3.58
C HIS A 33 1.93 1.07 -2.37
N LEU A 34 2.06 1.67 -1.19
CA LEU A 34 1.71 0.98 0.05
C LEU A 34 0.78 1.86 0.87
N PHE A 35 -0.29 1.26 1.35
CA PHE A 35 -1.14 1.99 2.29
C PHE A 35 -1.69 1.06 3.36
N ALA A 36 -2.03 1.67 4.48
CA ALA A 36 -2.57 0.99 5.64
C ALA A 36 -3.99 1.48 5.86
N VAL A 37 -4.91 0.56 6.03
CA VAL A 37 -6.33 0.89 6.16
C VAL A 37 -6.75 0.78 7.61
N ASN A 38 -7.33 1.85 8.11
CA ASN A 38 -7.92 1.86 9.45
C ASN A 38 -9.41 2.12 9.25
N ARG A 39 -10.20 1.05 9.27
CA ARG A 39 -11.62 1.16 8.98
C ARG A 39 -12.39 1.88 10.06
N ARG A 40 -11.97 1.71 11.30
CA ARG A 40 -12.62 2.37 12.40
C ARG A 40 -12.52 3.89 12.24
N ALA A 41 -11.36 4.38 11.90
CA ALA A 41 -11.16 5.80 11.71
C ALA A 41 -11.59 6.29 10.32
N GLY A 42 -11.84 5.36 9.40
CA GLY A 42 -12.22 5.72 8.05
C GLY A 42 -11.07 6.34 7.25
N VAL A 43 -9.87 5.89 7.48
CA VAL A 43 -8.68 6.49 6.88
C VAL A 43 -7.80 5.43 6.23
N SER A 44 -7.23 5.76 5.08
CA SER A 44 -6.15 5.00 4.48
C SER A 44 -4.90 5.87 4.55
N TYR A 45 -3.86 5.33 5.17
CA TYR A 45 -2.60 6.06 5.33
C TYR A 45 -1.63 5.59 4.26
N PHE A 46 -1.23 6.53 3.40
CA PHE A 46 -0.25 6.22 2.37
C PHE A 46 1.13 6.68 2.84
N LEU A 47 2.11 5.84 2.61
CA LEU A 47 3.48 6.17 2.99
C LEU A 47 4.05 7.16 2.00
N GLN A 48 4.55 8.27 2.50
CA GLN A 48 5.19 9.25 1.64
C GLN A 48 6.70 9.21 1.81
N GLU A 49 7.40 9.49 0.74
CA GLU A 49 8.84 9.54 0.78
C GLU A 49 9.28 10.90 1.26
N ARG A 50 8.62 11.93 0.75
CA ARG A 50 8.82 13.27 1.22
C ARG A 50 7.54 14.01 0.91
N ARG A 51 7.43 15.23 1.38
CA ARG A 51 6.21 15.97 1.27
C ARG A 51 5.68 15.94 -0.16
N GLY A 52 4.49 15.46 -0.32
CA GLY A 52 3.82 15.43 -1.60
C GLY A 52 4.15 14.23 -2.47
N ASP A 53 5.17 13.45 -2.12
CA ASP A 53 5.58 12.31 -2.94
C ASP A 53 5.29 11.00 -2.23
N TYR A 54 4.58 10.11 -2.88
CA TYR A 54 4.35 8.78 -2.34
C TYR A 54 5.62 7.96 -2.44
N LYS A 55 5.87 7.15 -1.42
CA LYS A 55 6.94 6.17 -1.49
C LYS A 55 6.48 5.05 -2.41
N THR A 56 7.31 4.67 -3.37
CA THR A 56 6.99 3.61 -4.31
C THR A 56 8.14 2.64 -4.41
N TRP A 57 7.84 1.44 -4.91
CA TRP A 57 8.84 0.41 -5.14
C TRP A 57 8.68 -0.10 -6.56
N LEU A 58 9.77 -0.53 -7.16
CA LEU A 58 9.73 -1.07 -8.52
C LEU A 58 9.30 -2.52 -8.56
N SER A 59 9.43 -3.23 -7.45
CA SER A 59 9.04 -4.63 -7.42
C SER A 59 8.24 -4.94 -6.19
N LEU A 60 7.40 -5.95 -6.30
CA LEU A 60 6.62 -6.41 -5.16
C LEU A 60 7.53 -6.94 -4.06
N ASP A 61 8.62 -7.60 -4.44
CA ASP A 61 9.54 -8.16 -3.46
C ASP A 61 10.13 -7.07 -2.56
N CYS A 62 10.44 -5.93 -3.14
CA CYS A 62 10.98 -4.83 -2.35
C CYS A 62 9.94 -4.26 -1.38
N ALA A 63 8.71 -4.14 -1.83
CA ALA A 63 7.64 -3.66 -0.96
C ALA A 63 7.39 -4.66 0.17
N ALA A 64 7.42 -5.95 -0.16
CA ALA A 64 7.21 -6.99 0.84
C ALA A 64 8.34 -7.00 1.87
N ALA A 65 9.57 -6.78 1.41
CA ALA A 65 10.72 -6.73 2.32
C ALA A 65 10.58 -5.56 3.29
N PHE A 66 10.10 -4.43 2.80
CA PHE A 66 9.89 -3.28 3.67
C PHE A 66 8.86 -3.62 4.76
N LEU A 67 7.73 -4.23 4.35
CA LEU A 67 6.69 -4.58 5.31
C LEU A 67 7.19 -5.58 6.34
N SER A 68 7.94 -6.58 5.88
CA SER A 68 8.52 -7.54 6.77
C SER A 68 9.43 -6.86 7.79
N GLY A 69 10.17 -5.86 7.33
CA GLY A 69 11.09 -5.12 8.18
C GLY A 69 10.42 -4.33 9.29
N ILE A 70 9.16 -3.98 9.11
CA ILE A 70 8.42 -3.27 10.16
C ILE A 70 7.44 -4.19 10.89
N GLY A 71 7.61 -5.50 10.71
CA GLY A 71 6.84 -6.47 11.50
C GLY A 71 5.51 -6.90 10.91
N VAL A 72 5.25 -6.56 9.66
CA VAL A 72 4.00 -6.93 9.03
C VAL A 72 4.17 -8.29 8.36
N SER A 73 3.37 -9.28 8.76
CA SER A 73 3.49 -10.62 8.25
C SER A 73 2.47 -10.97 7.19
N ARG A 74 1.56 -10.08 6.93
CA ARG A 74 0.47 -10.35 6.02
C ARG A 74 -0.02 -9.08 5.36
N PHE A 75 -0.22 -9.09 4.07
CA PHE A 75 -0.74 -7.93 3.37
C PHE A 75 -1.46 -8.35 2.10
N THR A 76 -2.28 -7.47 1.60
CA THR A 76 -3.06 -7.69 0.39
C THR A 76 -2.31 -7.06 -0.79
N VAL A 77 -2.32 -7.75 -1.92
CA VAL A 77 -1.75 -7.19 -3.14
C VAL A 77 -2.88 -6.92 -4.10
N ARG A 78 -2.89 -5.71 -4.64
CA ARG A 78 -3.86 -5.35 -5.66
C ARG A 78 -3.12 -4.89 -6.88
N PHE A 79 -3.58 -5.33 -8.04
CA PHE A 79 -3.06 -4.83 -9.28
C PHE A 79 -3.98 -3.73 -9.77
N GLU A 80 -3.45 -2.83 -10.57
CA GLU A 80 -4.25 -1.76 -11.06
C GLU A 80 -5.37 -2.34 -11.89
N ASP A 81 -6.42 -1.61 -11.96
CA ASP A 81 -7.56 -2.04 -12.64
C ASP A 81 -7.22 -2.23 -14.08
N ASN A 82 -7.45 -3.38 -14.57
CA ASN A 82 -7.00 -3.77 -15.78
C ASN A 82 -8.05 -4.17 -16.65
N LYS A 83 -8.89 -3.35 -17.09
CA LYS A 83 -9.92 -3.69 -17.92
C LYS A 83 -9.43 -4.25 -19.13
N HIS A 84 -8.22 -3.95 -19.47
CA HIS A 84 -7.71 -4.60 -20.59
C HIS A 84 -7.21 -5.93 -20.21
N ALA A 85 -7.08 -6.22 -19.03
CA ALA A 85 -6.69 -7.51 -18.69
C ALA A 85 -7.83 -8.35 -18.76
N GLU A 86 -8.81 -7.79 -18.73
CA GLU A 86 -9.86 -8.59 -18.84
C GLU A 86 -10.31 -8.59 -20.14
N LYS A 87 -9.92 -8.19 -20.83
CA LYS A 87 -9.95 -8.29 -21.95
C LYS A 87 -9.16 -8.89 -22.54
N ASP A 88 -9.08 -9.04 -22.18
CA ASP A 88 -8.45 -9.45 -22.45
C ASP A 88 -8.35 -10.40 -22.20
N ASP A 89 -8.67 -10.43 -22.34
CA ASP A 89 -8.58 -10.95 -22.12
C ASP A 89 -8.72 -11.67 -22.05
N ARG A 90 -8.89 -11.84 -22.60
CA ARG A 90 -8.91 -12.13 -22.70
C ARG A 90 -8.51 -12.67 -22.79
N GLY A 91 -8.48 -12.62 -23.13
CA GLY A 91 -8.10 -12.62 -23.38
C GLY A 91 -7.75 -13.09 -23.13
N HIS A 92 -7.98 -13.01 -23.37
CA HIS A 92 -7.79 -13.05 -23.18
C HIS A 92 -7.60 -13.36 -23.07
#